data_92a0b63c05a2304de3b6c29c8ba97481
#
_entry.id   92a0b63c05a2304de3b6c29c8ba97481
#
_cell.length_a   1.000
_cell.length_b   1.000
_cell.length_c   1.000
_cell.angle_alpha   90.00
_cell.angle_beta   90.00
_cell.angle_gamma   90.00
#
_symmetry.space_group_name_H-M   'P 1'
#
loop_
_entity.id
_entity.type
_entity.pdbx_description
1 polymer ?
#
loop_
_entity_poly.entity_id
_entity_poly.type
_entity_poly.pdbx_seq_one_letter_code
_entity_poly.pdbx_strand_id
1 'polypeptide(L)'
;MTVPPPSPEPPALDPAQFAVLRAFFRGYLHQDVDLVHGSAGAAAAAFARDANAGERDALVGEWSRFAAIVADLPLTGVRQAFNALGAAWEPATAEDFRDLNRAIRG
;
A
#
# COMPACT_ATOMS: atom_id res chain seq x y z
N MET A 1 10.84 -34.83 -12.61
CA MET A 1 9.56 -34.23 -12.29
C MET A 1 9.67 -32.72 -12.48
N THR A 2 8.87 -32.22 -13.38
CA THR A 2 8.95 -30.81 -13.76
C THR A 2 8.12 -29.99 -12.76
N VAL A 3 8.79 -29.13 -12.02
CA VAL A 3 8.07 -28.15 -11.22
C VAL A 3 7.39 -27.19 -12.21
N PRO A 4 6.06 -26.99 -12.13
CA PRO A 4 5.43 -26.02 -13.00
C PRO A 4 6.08 -24.65 -12.76
N PRO A 5 6.26 -23.85 -13.81
CA PRO A 5 6.77 -22.51 -13.64
C PRO A 5 5.88 -21.78 -12.63
N PRO A 6 6.46 -20.98 -11.74
CA PRO A 6 5.63 -20.22 -10.82
C PRO A 6 4.65 -19.41 -11.63
N SER A 7 3.36 -19.63 -11.40
CA SER A 7 2.36 -18.68 -11.86
C SER A 7 2.77 -17.31 -11.33
N PRO A 8 2.41 -16.21 -12.02
CA PRO A 8 2.66 -14.88 -11.52
C PRO A 8 1.82 -14.68 -10.25
N GLU A 9 2.27 -15.32 -9.19
CA GLU A 9 1.64 -15.14 -7.89
C GLU A 9 2.01 -13.76 -7.36
N PRO A 10 1.07 -13.07 -6.70
CA PRO A 10 1.44 -11.88 -5.95
C PRO A 10 2.54 -12.26 -4.96
N PRO A 11 3.50 -11.38 -4.68
CA PRO A 11 4.55 -11.67 -3.71
C PRO A 11 3.92 -12.10 -2.39
N ALA A 12 4.52 -13.07 -1.73
CA ALA A 12 4.04 -13.52 -0.43
C ALA A 12 4.19 -12.39 0.58
N LEU A 13 3.09 -11.72 0.87
CA LEU A 13 3.02 -10.66 1.86
C LEU A 13 2.46 -11.28 3.14
N ASP A 14 3.27 -11.28 4.20
CA ASP A 14 2.78 -11.70 5.51
C ASP A 14 1.97 -10.57 6.13
N PRO A 15 0.64 -10.72 6.27
CA PRO A 15 -0.20 -9.65 6.81
C PRO A 15 0.20 -9.21 8.21
N ALA A 16 0.80 -10.09 9.01
CA ALA A 16 1.23 -9.77 10.37
C ALA A 16 2.38 -8.75 10.38
N GLN A 17 3.18 -8.69 9.32
CA GLN A 17 4.28 -7.74 9.20
C GLN A 17 3.85 -6.37 8.70
N PHE A 18 2.58 -6.23 8.30
CA PHE A 18 2.04 -5.01 7.73
C PHE A 18 0.79 -4.54 8.46
N ALA A 19 0.73 -4.76 9.78
CA ALA A 19 -0.47 -4.48 10.57
C ALA A 19 -0.91 -3.01 10.47
N VAL A 20 0.01 -2.07 10.60
CA VAL A 20 -0.30 -0.63 10.53
C VAL A 20 -0.64 -0.23 9.11
N LEU A 21 0.10 -0.74 8.12
CA LEU A 21 -0.17 -0.48 6.71
C LEU A 21 -1.56 -0.99 6.32
N ARG A 22 -1.94 -2.17 6.78
CA ARG A 22 -3.29 -2.72 6.55
C ARG A 22 -4.37 -1.87 7.19
N ALA A 23 -4.13 -1.37 8.39
CA ALA A 23 -5.08 -0.49 9.07
C ALA A 23 -5.26 0.81 8.28
N PHE A 24 -4.16 1.37 7.76
CA PHE A 24 -4.21 2.54 6.89
C PHE A 24 -5.01 2.23 5.61
N PHE A 25 -4.74 1.10 4.96
CA PHE A 25 -5.45 0.73 3.73
C PHE A 25 -6.95 0.60 3.98
N ARG A 26 -7.35 -0.06 5.05
CA ARG A 26 -8.77 -0.28 5.37
C ARG A 26 -9.49 0.99 5.77
N GLY A 27 -8.83 1.85 6.54
CA GLY A 27 -9.45 3.03 7.09
C GLY A 27 -9.39 4.25 6.18
N TYR A 28 -8.36 4.34 5.34
CA TYR A 28 -8.06 5.55 4.56
C TYR A 28 -8.00 5.32 3.07
N LEU A 29 -7.52 4.16 2.61
CA LEU A 29 -7.46 3.81 1.19
C LEU A 29 -8.59 2.85 0.81
N HIS A 30 -9.83 3.27 1.05
CA HIS A 30 -11.01 2.52 0.65
C HIS A 30 -11.57 3.09 -0.67
N GLN A 31 -12.60 2.44 -1.21
CA GLN A 31 -13.16 2.81 -2.51
C GLN A 31 -13.67 4.24 -2.58
N ASP A 32 -14.00 4.85 -1.44
CA ASP A 32 -14.52 6.22 -1.37
C ASP A 32 -13.41 7.25 -1.08
N VAL A 33 -12.13 6.89 -1.25
CA VAL A 33 -11.00 7.76 -0.91
C VAL A 33 -11.10 9.13 -1.60
N ASP A 34 -11.54 9.17 -2.85
CA ASP A 34 -11.66 10.42 -3.61
C ASP A 34 -12.76 11.31 -3.04
N LEU A 35 -13.83 10.73 -2.53
CA LEU A 35 -14.94 11.47 -1.93
C LEU A 35 -14.60 11.98 -0.52
N VAL A 36 -13.88 11.17 0.26
CA VAL A 36 -13.61 11.49 1.67
C VAL A 36 -12.35 12.33 1.83
N HIS A 37 -11.29 12.02 1.07
CA HIS A 37 -9.98 12.64 1.22
C HIS A 37 -9.51 13.41 -0.01
N GLY A 38 -10.12 13.19 -1.17
CA GLY A 38 -9.73 13.81 -2.43
C GLY A 38 -8.67 13.06 -3.22
N SER A 39 -7.75 12.39 -2.54
CA SER A 39 -6.71 11.58 -3.19
C SER A 39 -6.07 10.62 -2.18
N ALA A 40 -5.34 9.64 -2.68
CA ALA A 40 -4.58 8.72 -1.82
C ALA A 40 -3.50 9.46 -1.00
N GLY A 41 -2.86 10.47 -1.59
CA GLY A 41 -1.90 11.31 -0.87
C GLY A 41 -2.55 12.10 0.26
N ALA A 42 -3.75 12.64 0.04
CA ALA A 42 -4.51 13.33 1.08
C ALA A 42 -4.94 12.34 2.19
N ALA A 43 -5.27 11.10 1.83
CA ALA A 43 -5.58 10.06 2.82
C ALA A 43 -4.37 9.76 3.70
N ALA A 44 -3.17 9.69 3.11
CA ALA A 44 -1.93 9.51 3.88
C ALA A 44 -1.67 10.67 4.83
N ALA A 45 -1.93 11.91 4.41
CA ALA A 45 -1.80 13.09 5.25
C ALA A 45 -2.81 13.04 6.41
N ALA A 46 -4.03 12.59 6.16
CA ALA A 46 -5.04 12.43 7.20
C ALA A 46 -4.62 11.38 8.24
N PHE A 47 -4.08 10.26 7.80
CA PHE A 47 -3.55 9.24 8.70
C PHE A 47 -2.43 9.83 9.58
N ALA A 48 -1.51 10.58 8.98
CA ALA A 48 -0.40 11.18 9.71
C ALA A 48 -0.87 12.16 10.80
N ARG A 49 -1.98 12.85 10.56
CA ARG A 49 -2.58 13.76 11.57
C ARG A 49 -3.23 13.00 12.71
N ASP A 50 -3.88 11.88 12.39
CA ASP A 50 -4.67 11.12 13.35
C ASP A 50 -3.82 10.13 14.16
N ALA A 51 -2.69 9.70 13.61
CA ALA A 51 -1.81 8.72 14.22
C ALA A 51 -0.84 9.34 15.21
N ASN A 52 -0.44 8.56 16.22
CA ASN A 52 0.66 8.96 17.08
C ASN A 52 2.02 8.74 16.39
N ALA A 53 3.10 9.20 17.00
CA ALA A 53 4.44 9.10 16.43
C ALA A 53 4.86 7.64 16.16
N GLY A 54 4.53 6.72 17.05
CA GLY A 54 4.83 5.30 16.90
C GLY A 54 4.12 4.68 15.71
N GLU A 55 2.85 5.02 15.51
CA GLU A 55 2.07 4.54 14.38
C GLU A 55 2.59 5.12 13.06
N ARG A 56 2.96 6.39 13.03
CA ARG A 56 3.56 7.01 11.84
C ARG A 56 4.87 6.34 11.46
N ASP A 57 5.74 6.11 12.44
CA ASP A 57 7.02 5.45 12.21
C ASP A 57 6.82 4.01 11.72
N ALA A 58 5.87 3.30 12.30
CA ALA A 58 5.52 1.95 11.88
C ALA A 58 4.98 1.94 10.45
N LEU A 59 4.11 2.89 10.09
CA LEU A 59 3.60 3.00 8.73
C LEU A 59 4.74 3.22 7.73
N VAL A 60 5.65 4.14 8.01
CA VAL A 60 6.78 4.42 7.12
C VAL A 60 7.66 3.18 6.94
N GLY A 61 7.97 2.48 8.04
CA GLY A 61 8.77 1.25 7.99
C GLY A 61 8.09 0.13 7.21
N GLU A 62 6.81 -0.11 7.46
CA GLU A 62 6.04 -1.13 6.76
C GLU A 62 5.86 -0.78 5.28
N TRP A 63 5.56 0.47 4.98
CA TRP A 63 5.48 0.96 3.62
C TRP A 63 6.79 0.79 2.86
N SER A 64 7.92 1.08 3.51
CA SER A 64 9.25 0.93 2.89
C SER A 64 9.51 -0.52 2.49
N ARG A 65 9.14 -1.48 3.35
CA ARG A 65 9.25 -2.90 3.03
C ARG A 65 8.31 -3.28 1.89
N PHE A 66 7.07 -2.82 1.94
CA PHE A 66 6.09 -3.05 0.89
C PHE A 66 6.57 -2.48 -0.46
N ALA A 67 7.05 -1.25 -0.46
CA ALA A 67 7.55 -0.59 -1.67
C ALA A 67 8.73 -1.35 -2.27
N ALA A 68 9.63 -1.88 -1.44
CA ALA A 68 10.75 -2.68 -1.90
C ALA A 68 10.28 -3.99 -2.56
N ILE A 69 9.27 -4.63 -1.99
CA ILE A 69 8.72 -5.87 -2.55
C ILE A 69 8.09 -5.62 -3.93
N VAL A 70 7.39 -4.51 -4.12
CA VAL A 70 6.66 -4.22 -5.37
C VAL A 70 7.49 -3.45 -6.38
N ALA A 71 8.71 -3.04 -6.05
CA ALA A 71 9.54 -2.17 -6.89
C ALA A 71 9.80 -2.75 -8.29
N ASP A 72 9.95 -4.07 -8.39
CA ASP A 72 10.23 -4.76 -9.64
C ASP A 72 8.99 -5.34 -10.32
N LEU A 73 7.81 -5.10 -9.76
CA LEU A 73 6.57 -5.64 -10.32
C LEU A 73 5.98 -4.70 -11.37
N PRO A 74 5.32 -5.25 -12.40
CA PRO A 74 4.49 -4.44 -13.28
C PRO A 74 3.32 -3.84 -12.49
N LEU A 75 2.69 -2.80 -13.05
CA LEU A 75 1.58 -2.12 -12.38
C LEU A 75 0.47 -3.08 -11.93
N THR A 76 0.15 -4.10 -12.73
CA THR A 76 -0.84 -5.11 -12.35
C THR A 76 -0.45 -5.86 -11.09
N GLY A 77 0.83 -6.20 -10.94
CA GLY A 77 1.36 -6.85 -9.74
C GLY A 77 1.32 -5.92 -8.52
N VAL A 78 1.61 -4.64 -8.71
CA VAL A 78 1.50 -3.64 -7.65
C VAL A 78 0.05 -3.53 -7.16
N ARG A 79 -0.90 -3.46 -8.09
CA ARG A 79 -2.34 -3.40 -7.76
C ARG A 79 -2.80 -4.64 -6.99
N GLN A 80 -2.34 -5.82 -7.41
CA GLN A 80 -2.64 -7.06 -6.69
C GLN A 80 -2.10 -7.05 -5.27
N ALA A 81 -0.91 -6.49 -5.06
CA ALA A 81 -0.29 -6.39 -3.74
C ALA A 81 -1.10 -5.47 -2.82
N PHE A 82 -1.58 -4.33 -3.31
CA PHE A 82 -2.50 -3.47 -2.56
C PHE A 82 -3.74 -4.23 -2.13
N ASN A 83 -4.35 -4.95 -3.06
CA ASN A 83 -5.55 -5.74 -2.80
C ASN A 83 -5.30 -6.83 -1.75
N ALA A 84 -4.15 -7.50 -1.83
CA ALA A 84 -3.77 -8.56 -0.89
C ALA A 84 -3.67 -8.06 0.55
N LEU A 85 -3.31 -6.79 0.75
CA LEU A 85 -3.27 -6.17 2.07
C LEU A 85 -4.59 -5.50 2.48
N GLY A 86 -5.64 -5.65 1.67
CA GLY A 86 -6.98 -5.18 2.02
C GLY A 86 -7.33 -3.77 1.55
N ALA A 87 -6.51 -3.18 0.68
CA ALA A 87 -6.85 -1.89 0.09
C ALA A 87 -7.98 -2.07 -0.93
N ALA A 88 -9.01 -1.25 -0.84
CA ALA A 88 -10.04 -1.17 -1.88
C ALA A 88 -9.65 -0.19 -2.99
N TRP A 89 -8.68 0.68 -2.69
CA TRP A 89 -8.08 1.58 -3.68
C TRP A 89 -6.85 0.91 -4.30
N GLU A 90 -6.65 1.14 -5.59
CA GLU A 90 -5.47 0.65 -6.32
C GLU A 90 -4.90 1.79 -7.16
N PRO A 91 -3.57 1.88 -7.31
CA PRO A 91 -2.99 2.89 -8.19
C PRO A 91 -3.39 2.60 -9.65
N ALA A 92 -3.93 3.59 -10.32
CA ALA A 92 -4.28 3.47 -11.75
C ALA A 92 -3.03 3.59 -12.63
N THR A 93 -2.02 4.31 -12.14
CA THR A 93 -0.77 4.55 -12.86
C THR A 93 0.42 4.43 -11.91
N ALA A 94 1.62 4.31 -12.48
CA ALA A 94 2.85 4.34 -11.67
C ALA A 94 3.02 5.68 -10.95
N GLU A 95 2.49 6.77 -11.51
CA GLU A 95 2.53 8.08 -10.89
C GLU A 95 1.69 8.12 -9.61
N ASP A 96 0.52 7.50 -9.62
CA ASP A 96 -0.33 7.39 -8.43
C ASP A 96 0.43 6.72 -7.28
N PHE A 97 1.17 5.66 -7.58
CA PHE A 97 1.99 4.98 -6.60
C PHE A 97 3.09 5.90 -6.06
N ARG A 98 3.76 6.64 -6.94
CA ARG A 98 4.83 7.56 -6.55
C ARG A 98 4.30 8.70 -5.68
N ASP A 99 3.11 9.22 -6.00
CA ASP A 99 2.48 10.28 -5.22
C ASP A 99 2.15 9.79 -3.81
N LEU A 100 1.60 8.58 -3.69
CA LEU A 100 1.32 7.99 -2.39
C LEU A 100 2.61 7.73 -1.61
N ASN A 101 3.64 7.19 -2.27
CA ASN A 101 4.94 6.97 -1.66
C ASN A 101 5.52 8.26 -1.09
N ARG A 102 5.44 9.34 -1.85
CA ARG A 102 5.91 10.65 -1.43
C ARG A 102 5.13 11.17 -0.23
N ALA A 103 3.83 11.01 -0.24
CA ALA A 103 2.96 11.47 0.83
C ALA A 103 3.22 10.69 2.14
N ILE A 104 3.45 9.39 2.07
CA ILE A 104 3.73 8.57 3.26
C ILE A 104 5.11 8.88 3.84
N ARG A 105 6.10 9.05 2.99
CA ARG A 105 7.47 9.33 3.44
C ARG A 105 7.69 10.77 3.91
N GLY A 106 6.77 11.64 3.58
CA GLY A 106 6.83 13.04 3.95
C GLY A 106 7.74 13.84 3.07
#